data_e5d118577207028e04f41c3a1916a97d
#
_entry.id   e5d118577207028e04f41c3a1916a97d
#
_cell.length_a   1.000
_cell.length_b   1.000
_cell.length_c   1.000
_cell.angle_alpha   90.00
_cell.angle_beta   90.00
_cell.angle_gamma   90.00
#
_symmetry.space_group_name_H-M   'P 1'
#
loop_
_entity.id
_entity.type
_entity.pdbx_description
1 polymer ?
#
loop_
_entity_poly.entity_id
_entity_poly.type
_entity_poly.pdbx_seq_one_letter_code
_entity_poly.pdbx_strand_id
1 'polypeptide(L)'
;MFKRWLLASTTAAVLAILPIAAQAQTNGGDIVVTYKDDITTLDPAIGYDWVNWSMIKSLFSRLMDYEPGTANLVPSLAESFTVSPDGLTYEFKLRKGVKFSNGREVVASDVKYSIERAINPKTQGPGAGFFGAVNGFADLTGGTSETLSGIETPDDGTVIFKLSRPDATFLHVLAINFASVVPKEAVDAAAGDFGKKPVGSGTLILKDWTIGQKLSFERNPDYYIKGVPYIDSVTVEVGQEPLVALLRLQKGEVDIAGDGIPPAKFLEIKNSPEGAQMIVDGEQLHTGYVTLNTQVKPFDDVKVRQAVNMAINKERITRILNGRATPANQPLPPLMPGYDKAFTGYGYDVDKAKALLAEAGYADGFETVLFSTNTDPQPRIAQAIQQDLAAVGIKAEVRALAQGNVIAAGGTEGEAPMIWSGGMAWIADFPDPSNFYGPILGCGGAVQGGWNWSWYCNEALDKRAIEADSMSDPAKVAERQAAWGKIFTDIMADAPWVPVINERRVVAKSARMGGPDNIYIDPTRVINYDAIFVK
;
A
#
# COMPACT_ATOMS: atom_id res chain seq x y z
N MET A 1 -33.05 46.40 64.21
CA MET A 1 -32.02 45.44 63.76
C MET A 1 -32.72 44.27 63.11
N PHE A 2 -32.87 44.29 61.76
CA PHE A 2 -33.48 43.20 61.02
C PHE A 2 -32.43 42.53 60.12
N LYS A 3 -32.14 41.27 60.37
CA LYS A 3 -31.29 40.41 59.51
C LYS A 3 -32.19 39.86 58.40
N ARG A 4 -31.87 40.21 57.12
CA ARG A 4 -32.43 39.59 55.92
C ARG A 4 -31.61 38.35 55.56
N TRP A 5 -32.27 37.21 55.48
CA TRP A 5 -31.70 35.96 54.91
C TRP A 5 -31.99 35.98 53.40
N LEU A 6 -30.92 35.85 52.59
CA LEU A 6 -30.98 35.56 51.14
C LEU A 6 -30.92 34.04 50.96
N LEU A 7 -32.02 33.49 50.46
CA LEU A 7 -32.05 32.12 49.93
C LEU A 7 -31.48 32.12 48.53
N ALA A 8 -30.37 31.43 48.32
CA ALA A 8 -29.80 31.14 47.01
C ALA A 8 -30.42 29.84 46.48
N SER A 9 -31.19 29.94 45.42
CA SER A 9 -31.77 28.81 44.69
C SER A 9 -30.73 28.29 43.70
N THR A 10 -30.14 27.12 43.95
CA THR A 10 -29.29 26.38 43.02
C THR A 10 -30.18 25.57 42.08
N THR A 11 -30.29 26.02 40.86
CA THR A 11 -30.90 25.24 39.77
C THR A 11 -29.90 24.21 39.28
N ALA A 12 -30.11 22.94 39.58
CA ALA A 12 -29.36 21.82 39.03
C ALA A 12 -29.81 21.55 37.61
N ALA A 13 -28.99 21.90 36.64
CA ALA A 13 -29.20 21.49 35.24
C ALA A 13 -28.88 20.00 35.09
N VAL A 14 -29.91 19.19 34.92
CA VAL A 14 -29.76 17.77 34.56
C VAL A 14 -29.43 17.73 33.06
N LEU A 15 -28.16 17.48 32.72
CA LEU A 15 -27.76 17.11 31.36
C LEU A 15 -28.31 15.71 31.07
N ALA A 16 -29.38 15.64 30.27
CA ALA A 16 -29.83 14.39 29.68
C ALA A 16 -28.77 13.90 28.68
N ILE A 17 -27.96 12.93 29.07
CA ILE A 17 -27.12 12.17 28.16
C ILE A 17 -28.07 11.29 27.35
N LEU A 18 -28.40 11.71 26.12
CA LEU A 18 -29.06 10.85 25.15
C LEU A 18 -28.08 9.70 24.84
N PRO A 19 -28.50 8.43 24.95
CA PRO A 19 -27.69 7.33 24.49
C PRO A 19 -27.50 7.50 22.98
N ILE A 20 -26.25 7.63 22.51
CA ILE A 20 -25.92 7.43 21.12
C ILE A 20 -26.30 5.97 20.86
N ALA A 21 -27.38 5.76 20.10
CA ALA A 21 -27.78 4.44 19.66
C ALA A 21 -26.61 3.86 18.85
N ALA A 22 -25.87 2.94 19.44
CA ALA A 22 -24.96 2.11 18.69
C ALA A 22 -25.80 1.43 17.61
N GLN A 23 -25.57 1.76 16.34
CA GLN A 23 -26.24 1.09 15.23
C GLN A 23 -25.95 -0.40 15.37
N ALA A 24 -27.00 -1.20 15.52
CA ALA A 24 -26.86 -2.64 15.64
C ALA A 24 -26.18 -3.16 14.37
N GLN A 25 -25.01 -3.75 14.53
CA GLN A 25 -24.25 -4.39 13.47
C GLN A 25 -25.06 -5.59 12.98
N THR A 26 -25.63 -5.51 11.77
CA THR A 26 -26.37 -6.62 11.18
C THR A 26 -25.39 -7.56 10.48
N ASN A 27 -25.49 -8.85 10.79
CA ASN A 27 -24.79 -9.89 10.04
C ASN A 27 -25.61 -10.25 8.81
N GLY A 28 -24.97 -10.26 7.64
CA GLY A 28 -25.57 -10.62 6.36
C GLY A 28 -25.55 -9.49 5.35
N GLY A 29 -25.98 -9.83 4.14
CA GLY A 29 -26.12 -8.92 3.01
C GLY A 29 -24.98 -9.02 2.00
N ASP A 30 -25.37 -8.74 0.76
CA ASP A 30 -24.48 -8.78 -0.41
C ASP A 30 -24.07 -7.36 -0.78
N ILE A 31 -22.80 -7.19 -1.18
CA ILE A 31 -22.29 -5.89 -1.62
C ILE A 31 -21.68 -5.96 -3.03
N VAL A 32 -21.78 -4.85 -3.74
CA VAL A 32 -21.19 -4.66 -5.06
C VAL A 32 -20.14 -3.55 -4.99
N VAL A 33 -18.92 -3.88 -5.39
CA VAL A 33 -17.77 -2.96 -5.49
C VAL A 33 -17.36 -2.84 -6.95
N THR A 34 -16.98 -1.65 -7.41
CA THR A 34 -16.57 -1.44 -8.80
C THR A 34 -15.14 -0.95 -8.90
N TYR A 35 -14.42 -1.41 -9.93
CA TYR A 35 -13.11 -0.88 -10.34
C TYR A 35 -13.05 -0.71 -11.86
N LYS A 36 -12.21 0.20 -12.34
CA LYS A 36 -11.93 0.36 -13.77
C LYS A 36 -11.04 -0.77 -14.27
N ASP A 37 -9.94 -1.00 -13.59
CA ASP A 37 -8.97 -2.02 -14.00
C ASP A 37 -9.35 -3.40 -13.45
N ASP A 38 -9.11 -4.45 -14.25
CA ASP A 38 -9.19 -5.82 -13.76
C ASP A 38 -8.00 -6.14 -12.86
N ILE A 39 -8.14 -7.12 -12.00
CA ILE A 39 -7.05 -7.58 -11.15
C ILE A 39 -6.07 -8.45 -11.95
N THR A 40 -4.80 -8.37 -11.59
CA THR A 40 -3.75 -9.13 -12.27
C THR A 40 -3.72 -10.59 -11.81
N THR A 41 -3.85 -10.82 -10.52
CA THR A 41 -3.81 -12.15 -9.88
C THR A 41 -4.33 -12.08 -8.45
N LEU A 42 -4.82 -13.22 -7.94
CA LEU A 42 -5.09 -13.42 -6.49
C LEU A 42 -4.03 -14.30 -5.82
N ASP A 43 -2.92 -14.60 -6.48
CA ASP A 43 -1.80 -15.29 -5.87
C ASP A 43 -1.05 -14.36 -4.91
N PRO A 44 -1.02 -14.64 -3.58
CA PRO A 44 -0.43 -13.73 -2.60
C PRO A 44 1.09 -13.60 -2.72
N ALA A 45 1.78 -14.53 -3.37
CA ALA A 45 3.22 -14.43 -3.59
C ALA A 45 3.59 -13.49 -4.76
N ILE A 46 2.62 -13.17 -5.64
CA ILE A 46 2.83 -12.39 -6.88
C ILE A 46 2.02 -11.09 -6.87
N GLY A 47 0.76 -11.13 -6.38
CA GLY A 47 -0.16 -10.00 -6.42
C GLY A 47 0.32 -8.83 -5.55
N TYR A 48 0.62 -7.69 -6.19
CA TYR A 48 1.15 -6.52 -5.52
C TYR A 48 0.66 -5.24 -6.18
N ASP A 49 -0.66 -5.08 -6.21
CA ASP A 49 -1.30 -3.83 -6.61
C ASP A 49 -2.47 -3.51 -5.67
N TRP A 50 -2.85 -2.25 -5.61
CA TRP A 50 -3.85 -1.78 -4.66
C TRP A 50 -5.26 -2.36 -4.90
N VAL A 51 -5.58 -2.78 -6.13
CA VAL A 51 -6.89 -3.34 -6.47
C VAL A 51 -7.04 -4.75 -5.89
N ASN A 52 -6.03 -5.62 -6.06
CA ASN A 52 -6.07 -6.99 -5.56
C ASN A 52 -5.73 -7.12 -4.06
N TRP A 53 -5.07 -6.11 -3.47
CA TRP A 53 -4.52 -6.19 -2.12
C TRP A 53 -5.56 -6.53 -1.05
N SER A 54 -6.72 -5.84 -1.06
CA SER A 54 -7.81 -6.10 -0.10
C SER A 54 -8.44 -7.48 -0.29
N MET A 55 -8.59 -7.93 -1.55
CA MET A 55 -9.15 -9.24 -1.87
C MET A 55 -8.22 -10.36 -1.38
N ILE A 56 -6.91 -10.24 -1.65
CA ILE A 56 -5.91 -11.20 -1.17
C ILE A 56 -5.92 -11.25 0.36
N LYS A 57 -5.96 -10.10 1.03
CA LYS A 57 -6.03 -10.06 2.50
C LYS A 57 -7.25 -10.76 3.08
N SER A 58 -8.39 -10.73 2.40
CA SER A 58 -9.61 -11.43 2.83
C SER A 58 -9.66 -12.91 2.43
N LEU A 59 -8.88 -13.34 1.43
CA LEU A 59 -8.81 -14.75 1.02
C LEU A 59 -7.84 -15.58 1.88
N PHE A 60 -6.80 -14.95 2.44
CA PHE A 60 -5.72 -15.67 3.11
C PHE A 60 -5.48 -15.14 4.52
N SER A 61 -5.08 -16.03 5.43
CA SER A 61 -4.59 -15.66 6.76
C SER A 61 -3.07 -15.58 6.79
N ARG A 62 -2.54 -14.78 7.71
CA ARG A 62 -1.13 -14.56 8.01
C ARG A 62 -0.88 -14.78 9.48
N LEU A 63 0.37 -14.91 9.93
CA LEU A 63 0.68 -15.04 11.36
C LEU A 63 0.22 -13.82 12.15
N MET A 64 0.49 -12.63 11.61
CA MET A 64 0.07 -11.34 12.17
C MET A 64 -0.93 -10.66 11.24
N ASP A 65 -1.72 -9.73 11.75
CA ASP A 65 -2.56 -8.80 10.98
C ASP A 65 -2.67 -7.48 11.76
N TYR A 66 -3.49 -6.56 11.27
CA TYR A 66 -3.79 -5.31 11.95
C TYR A 66 -5.22 -5.30 12.47
N GLU A 67 -5.41 -4.64 13.61
CA GLU A 67 -6.73 -4.28 14.06
C GLU A 67 -7.42 -3.41 13.01
N PRO A 68 -8.67 -3.74 12.60
CA PRO A 68 -9.34 -3.07 11.49
C PRO A 68 -9.33 -1.55 11.58
N GLY A 69 -8.93 -0.88 10.50
CA GLY A 69 -8.87 0.58 10.41
C GLY A 69 -7.77 1.24 11.24
N THR A 70 -6.80 0.46 11.73
CA THR A 70 -5.67 0.93 12.53
C THR A 70 -4.33 0.41 11.98
N ALA A 71 -3.22 0.88 12.55
CA ALA A 71 -1.88 0.37 12.33
C ALA A 71 -1.38 -0.52 13.50
N ASN A 72 -2.28 -0.93 14.40
CA ASN A 72 -1.93 -1.76 15.56
C ASN A 72 -1.82 -3.23 15.13
N LEU A 73 -0.63 -3.81 15.27
CA LEU A 73 -0.40 -5.23 14.99
C LEU A 73 -1.07 -6.11 16.04
N VAL A 74 -1.74 -7.16 15.56
CA VAL A 74 -2.38 -8.19 16.38
C VAL A 74 -2.05 -9.59 15.85
N PRO A 75 -1.97 -10.62 16.70
CA PRO A 75 -1.89 -12.02 16.26
C PRO A 75 -3.15 -12.41 15.47
N SER A 76 -2.96 -13.10 14.32
CA SER A 76 -4.04 -13.56 13.44
C SER A 76 -4.09 -15.09 13.41
N LEU A 77 -3.40 -15.75 12.47
CA LEU A 77 -3.26 -17.20 12.47
C LEU A 77 -2.48 -17.71 13.69
N ALA A 78 -1.54 -16.91 14.19
CA ALA A 78 -0.93 -17.13 15.49
C ALA A 78 -1.95 -16.88 16.61
N GLU A 79 -1.97 -17.73 17.63
CA GLU A 79 -2.66 -17.48 18.90
C GLU A 79 -1.82 -16.60 19.81
N SER A 80 -0.49 -16.81 19.79
CA SER A 80 0.49 -16.06 20.56
C SER A 80 1.87 -16.12 19.91
N PHE A 81 2.76 -15.24 20.34
CA PHE A 81 4.17 -15.28 19.97
C PHE A 81 5.07 -14.77 21.11
N THR A 82 6.34 -15.14 21.04
CA THR A 82 7.42 -14.62 21.91
C THR A 82 8.59 -14.18 21.05
N VAL A 83 9.35 -13.20 21.55
CA VAL A 83 10.57 -12.70 20.93
C VAL A 83 11.71 -12.83 21.93
N SER A 84 12.86 -13.37 21.47
CA SER A 84 14.06 -13.44 22.31
C SER A 84 14.60 -12.05 22.64
N PRO A 85 15.30 -11.87 23.79
CA PRO A 85 15.81 -10.56 24.20
C PRO A 85 16.76 -9.89 23.21
N ASP A 86 17.44 -10.68 22.38
CA ASP A 86 18.33 -10.19 21.31
C ASP A 86 17.59 -9.83 20.01
N GLY A 87 16.27 -10.07 19.95
CA GLY A 87 15.45 -9.79 18.76
C GLY A 87 15.72 -10.72 17.57
N LEU A 88 16.42 -11.85 17.78
CA LEU A 88 16.82 -12.75 16.71
C LEU A 88 15.92 -13.98 16.54
N THR A 89 15.14 -14.34 17.55
CA THR A 89 14.27 -15.50 17.52
C THR A 89 12.84 -15.11 17.83
N TYR A 90 11.92 -15.52 16.95
CA TYR A 90 10.48 -15.33 17.09
C TYR A 90 9.82 -16.71 17.08
N GLU A 91 9.11 -17.07 18.17
CA GLU A 91 8.35 -18.30 18.26
C GLU A 91 6.86 -18.01 18.26
N PHE A 92 6.13 -18.60 17.30
CA PHE A 92 4.69 -18.46 17.13
C PHE A 92 3.99 -19.78 17.45
N LYS A 93 2.87 -19.70 18.19
CA LYS A 93 1.94 -20.81 18.39
C LYS A 93 0.72 -20.58 17.50
N LEU A 94 0.40 -21.55 16.64
CA LEU A 94 -0.73 -21.47 15.74
C LEU A 94 -2.05 -21.76 16.47
N ARG A 95 -3.13 -21.11 16.01
CA ARG A 95 -4.49 -21.47 16.42
C ARG A 95 -4.82 -22.87 15.92
N LYS A 96 -5.46 -23.67 16.77
CA LYS A 96 -5.89 -25.03 16.42
C LYS A 96 -7.20 -25.01 15.63
N GLY A 97 -7.37 -25.97 14.72
CA GLY A 97 -8.61 -26.17 13.98
C GLY A 97 -8.87 -25.13 12.88
N VAL A 98 -7.89 -24.29 12.54
CA VAL A 98 -8.00 -23.39 11.39
C VAL A 98 -7.93 -24.19 10.11
N LYS A 99 -8.89 -23.99 9.19
CA LYS A 99 -8.98 -24.75 7.93
C LYS A 99 -8.80 -23.83 6.73
N PHE A 100 -8.16 -24.38 5.72
CA PHE A 100 -8.25 -23.86 4.37
C PHE A 100 -9.63 -24.10 3.77
N SER A 101 -9.99 -23.36 2.73
CA SER A 101 -11.28 -23.49 2.04
C SER A 101 -11.48 -24.85 1.35
N ASN A 102 -10.44 -25.67 1.22
CA ASN A 102 -10.54 -27.07 0.78
C ASN A 102 -10.81 -28.06 1.94
N GLY A 103 -10.94 -27.57 3.18
CA GLY A 103 -11.25 -28.36 4.37
C GLY A 103 -10.06 -28.91 5.14
N ARG A 104 -8.81 -28.82 4.61
CA ARG A 104 -7.59 -29.25 5.31
C ARG A 104 -7.22 -28.26 6.41
N GLU A 105 -6.78 -28.78 7.55
CA GLU A 105 -6.28 -27.94 8.66
C GLU A 105 -4.93 -27.31 8.30
N VAL A 106 -4.74 -26.05 8.73
CA VAL A 106 -3.49 -25.30 8.57
C VAL A 106 -2.49 -25.81 9.61
N VAL A 107 -1.26 -26.11 9.17
CA VAL A 107 -0.16 -26.56 10.01
C VAL A 107 1.10 -25.69 9.82
N ALA A 108 2.04 -25.81 10.75
CA ALA A 108 3.25 -24.98 10.76
C ALA A 108 4.10 -25.11 9.48
N SER A 109 4.15 -26.29 8.87
CA SER A 109 4.86 -26.48 7.61
C SER A 109 4.26 -25.71 6.43
N ASP A 110 2.97 -25.34 6.46
CA ASP A 110 2.35 -24.50 5.44
C ASP A 110 2.89 -23.06 5.52
N VAL A 111 3.13 -22.56 6.74
CA VAL A 111 3.76 -21.24 6.94
C VAL A 111 5.15 -21.23 6.33
N LYS A 112 5.97 -22.23 6.66
CA LYS A 112 7.32 -22.37 6.10
C LYS A 112 7.28 -22.43 4.58
N TYR A 113 6.48 -23.32 4.02
CA TYR A 113 6.31 -23.45 2.56
C TYR A 113 5.93 -22.13 1.90
N SER A 114 4.97 -21.42 2.47
CA SER A 114 4.45 -20.16 1.91
C SER A 114 5.51 -19.06 1.83
N ILE A 115 6.29 -18.90 2.90
CA ILE A 115 7.40 -17.93 2.94
C ILE A 115 8.52 -18.36 1.97
N GLU A 116 8.92 -19.63 1.98
CA GLU A 116 9.91 -20.15 1.03
C GLU A 116 9.47 -19.94 -0.42
N ARG A 117 8.19 -20.17 -0.73
CA ARG A 117 7.63 -19.92 -2.06
C ARG A 117 7.68 -18.45 -2.44
N ALA A 118 7.31 -17.53 -1.53
CA ALA A 118 7.31 -16.09 -1.79
C ALA A 118 8.73 -15.55 -2.07
N ILE A 119 9.75 -16.13 -1.44
CA ILE A 119 11.16 -15.77 -1.61
C ILE A 119 11.79 -16.43 -2.83
N ASN A 120 11.31 -17.61 -3.24
CA ASN A 120 11.94 -18.40 -4.29
C ASN A 120 11.98 -17.67 -5.63
N PRO A 121 13.14 -17.50 -6.28
CA PRO A 121 13.26 -16.82 -7.57
C PRO A 121 12.38 -17.41 -8.68
N LYS A 122 12.06 -18.71 -8.60
CA LYS A 122 11.16 -19.37 -9.57
C LYS A 122 9.72 -18.83 -9.50
N THR A 123 9.31 -18.26 -8.37
CA THR A 123 7.99 -17.62 -8.20
C THR A 123 7.91 -16.26 -8.88
N GLN A 124 9.05 -15.58 -9.05
CA GLN A 124 9.15 -14.23 -9.61
C GLN A 124 8.26 -13.22 -8.88
N GLY A 125 8.06 -13.42 -7.57
CA GLY A 125 7.28 -12.52 -6.73
C GLY A 125 8.09 -11.30 -6.30
N PRO A 126 7.47 -10.10 -6.24
CA PRO A 126 8.17 -8.87 -5.89
C PRO A 126 8.46 -8.73 -4.39
N GLY A 127 7.92 -9.61 -3.54
CA GLY A 127 7.97 -9.52 -2.09
C GLY A 127 9.16 -10.17 -1.40
N ALA A 128 10.07 -10.81 -2.15
CA ALA A 128 11.18 -11.57 -1.54
C ALA A 128 12.02 -10.71 -0.59
N GLY A 129 12.35 -9.48 -0.96
CA GLY A 129 13.22 -8.58 -0.20
C GLY A 129 12.75 -8.26 1.23
N PHE A 130 11.43 -8.35 1.49
CA PHE A 130 10.88 -8.14 2.84
C PHE A 130 11.39 -9.16 3.87
N PHE A 131 11.77 -10.36 3.43
CA PHE A 131 12.26 -11.43 4.29
C PHE A 131 13.77 -11.49 4.42
N GLY A 132 14.49 -10.47 3.96
CA GLY A 132 15.96 -10.44 3.89
C GLY A 132 16.70 -10.60 5.23
N ALA A 133 16.00 -10.45 6.36
CA ALA A 133 16.56 -10.72 7.69
C ALA A 133 16.50 -12.20 8.10
N VAL A 134 15.73 -13.05 7.42
CA VAL A 134 15.59 -14.47 7.78
C VAL A 134 16.85 -15.25 7.39
N ASN A 135 17.38 -16.06 8.31
CA ASN A 135 18.54 -16.91 8.05
C ASN A 135 18.31 -17.82 6.84
N GLY A 136 19.30 -17.92 5.95
CA GLY A 136 19.21 -18.68 4.71
C GLY A 136 18.56 -17.95 3.55
N PHE A 137 18.17 -16.67 3.73
CA PHE A 137 17.58 -15.86 2.66
C PHE A 137 18.50 -15.79 1.42
N ALA A 138 19.77 -15.45 1.61
CA ALA A 138 20.74 -15.34 0.50
C ALA A 138 20.97 -16.69 -0.20
N ASP A 139 20.95 -17.79 0.54
CA ASP A 139 21.14 -19.13 -0.02
C ASP A 139 19.93 -19.54 -0.91
N LEU A 140 18.71 -19.23 -0.47
CA LEU A 140 17.50 -19.52 -1.23
C LEU A 140 17.39 -18.63 -2.48
N THR A 141 17.61 -17.33 -2.34
CA THR A 141 17.57 -16.38 -3.47
C THR A 141 18.71 -16.59 -4.47
N GLY A 142 19.89 -17.00 -3.99
CA GLY A 142 21.05 -17.37 -4.80
C GLY A 142 20.96 -18.77 -5.45
N GLY A 143 19.93 -19.55 -5.10
CA GLY A 143 19.72 -20.92 -5.64
C GLY A 143 20.69 -21.98 -5.09
N THR A 144 21.41 -21.70 -4.00
CA THR A 144 22.30 -22.65 -3.32
C THR A 144 21.57 -23.54 -2.30
N SER A 145 20.35 -23.16 -1.91
CA SER A 145 19.42 -23.93 -1.10
C SER A 145 18.01 -23.88 -1.69
N GLU A 146 17.21 -24.91 -1.45
CA GLU A 146 15.78 -24.93 -1.76
C GLU A 146 14.91 -24.58 -0.53
N THR A 147 15.51 -24.41 0.64
CA THR A 147 14.80 -24.16 1.91
C THR A 147 15.47 -23.07 2.74
N LEU A 148 14.67 -22.39 3.57
CA LEU A 148 15.15 -21.42 4.55
C LEU A 148 15.60 -22.13 5.84
N SER A 149 16.88 -22.01 6.19
CA SER A 149 17.41 -22.53 7.45
C SER A 149 16.86 -21.78 8.68
N GLY A 150 16.39 -20.55 8.48
CA GLY A 150 15.83 -19.69 9.54
C GLY A 150 14.36 -19.94 9.87
N ILE A 151 13.69 -20.94 9.26
CA ILE A 151 12.32 -21.30 9.63
C ILE A 151 12.28 -22.76 10.09
N GLU A 152 11.95 -22.96 11.36
CA GLU A 152 11.79 -24.27 11.96
C GLU A 152 10.32 -24.54 12.31
N THR A 153 9.87 -25.76 12.08
CA THR A 153 8.52 -26.23 12.41
C THR A 153 8.63 -27.52 13.20
N PRO A 154 8.92 -27.45 14.52
CA PRO A 154 9.21 -28.62 15.35
C PRO A 154 7.99 -29.52 15.54
N ASP A 155 6.79 -28.98 15.39
CA ASP A 155 5.50 -29.65 15.42
C ASP A 155 4.48 -28.91 14.53
N ASP A 156 3.27 -29.44 14.36
CA ASP A 156 2.22 -28.89 13.51
C ASP A 156 1.68 -27.52 13.97
N GLY A 157 1.91 -27.15 15.23
CA GLY A 157 1.39 -25.93 15.84
C GLY A 157 2.44 -24.86 16.14
N THR A 158 3.74 -25.12 15.88
CA THR A 158 4.82 -24.20 16.26
C THR A 158 5.66 -23.79 15.07
N VAL A 159 5.83 -22.47 14.88
CA VAL A 159 6.73 -21.88 13.87
C VAL A 159 7.78 -21.04 14.58
N ILE A 160 9.05 -21.29 14.29
CA ILE A 160 10.17 -20.51 14.86
C ILE A 160 10.93 -19.84 13.71
N PHE A 161 11.04 -18.50 13.78
CA PHE A 161 11.91 -17.75 12.87
C PHE A 161 13.21 -17.39 13.57
N LYS A 162 14.31 -17.56 12.87
CA LYS A 162 15.65 -17.13 13.27
C LYS A 162 16.16 -16.10 12.27
N LEU A 163 16.48 -14.92 12.76
CA LEU A 163 16.98 -13.81 11.96
C LEU A 163 18.50 -13.73 12.01
N SER A 164 19.11 -13.24 10.94
CA SER A 164 20.54 -12.96 10.84
C SER A 164 20.93 -11.64 11.51
N ARG A 165 19.97 -10.76 11.73
CA ARG A 165 20.08 -9.49 12.45
C ARG A 165 18.73 -9.15 13.07
N PRO A 166 18.69 -8.32 14.13
CA PRO A 166 17.42 -7.77 14.60
C PRO A 166 16.74 -6.98 13.48
N ASP A 167 15.40 -7.02 13.44
CA ASP A 167 14.61 -6.30 12.45
C ASP A 167 13.34 -5.75 13.10
N ALA A 168 13.27 -4.42 13.26
CA ALA A 168 12.14 -3.73 13.87
C ALA A 168 10.84 -3.88 13.08
N THR A 169 10.93 -4.26 11.80
CA THR A 169 9.77 -4.40 10.92
C THR A 169 9.28 -5.83 10.77
N PHE A 170 9.98 -6.83 11.32
CA PHE A 170 9.70 -8.23 11.05
C PHE A 170 8.25 -8.66 11.35
N LEU A 171 7.65 -8.18 12.45
CA LEU A 171 6.24 -8.46 12.75
C LEU A 171 5.30 -7.82 11.73
N HIS A 172 5.63 -6.65 11.18
CA HIS A 172 4.90 -6.02 10.08
C HIS A 172 5.02 -6.85 8.79
N VAL A 173 6.21 -7.38 8.52
CA VAL A 173 6.43 -8.26 7.36
C VAL A 173 5.57 -9.52 7.45
N LEU A 174 5.34 -10.06 8.64
CA LEU A 174 4.45 -11.21 8.85
C LEU A 174 2.95 -10.87 8.76
N ALA A 175 2.60 -9.60 8.57
CA ALA A 175 1.23 -9.11 8.36
C ALA A 175 0.92 -8.69 6.91
N ILE A 176 1.92 -8.62 6.02
CA ILE A 176 1.69 -8.27 4.60
C ILE A 176 1.23 -9.48 3.78
N ASN A 177 0.73 -9.23 2.58
CA ASN A 177 0.18 -10.28 1.70
C ASN A 177 1.19 -11.37 1.35
N PHE A 178 2.47 -11.04 1.20
CA PHE A 178 3.52 -12.01 0.87
C PHE A 178 3.76 -13.06 1.98
N ALA A 179 3.31 -12.78 3.21
CA ALA A 179 3.31 -13.73 4.33
C ALA A 179 2.01 -14.55 4.44
N SER A 180 1.12 -14.49 3.44
CA SER A 180 -0.12 -15.28 3.40
C SER A 180 0.17 -16.76 3.32
N VAL A 181 -0.54 -17.53 4.14
CA VAL A 181 -0.35 -18.99 4.23
C VAL A 181 -1.22 -19.71 3.22
N VAL A 182 -0.59 -20.57 2.40
CA VAL A 182 -1.22 -21.34 1.32
C VAL A 182 -0.88 -22.83 1.44
N PRO A 183 -1.80 -23.73 1.06
CA PRO A 183 -1.54 -25.16 1.07
C PRO A 183 -0.74 -25.58 -0.18
N LYS A 184 0.40 -26.24 0.03
CA LYS A 184 1.31 -26.67 -1.04
C LYS A 184 0.60 -27.50 -2.11
N GLU A 185 -0.22 -28.44 -1.71
CA GLU A 185 -0.94 -29.34 -2.62
C GLU A 185 -1.91 -28.59 -3.56
N ALA A 186 -2.50 -27.46 -3.10
CA ALA A 186 -3.39 -26.68 -3.95
C ALA A 186 -2.58 -25.82 -4.95
N VAL A 187 -1.41 -25.33 -4.53
CA VAL A 187 -0.49 -24.60 -5.43
C VAL A 187 0.02 -25.55 -6.52
N ASP A 188 0.45 -26.75 -6.15
CA ASP A 188 0.93 -27.76 -7.10
C ASP A 188 -0.17 -28.20 -8.07
N ALA A 189 -1.39 -28.44 -7.57
CA ALA A 189 -2.54 -28.84 -8.38
C ALA A 189 -3.00 -27.75 -9.35
N ALA A 190 -2.76 -26.49 -9.03
CA ALA A 190 -3.12 -25.36 -9.88
C ALA A 190 -2.19 -25.17 -11.10
N ALA A 191 -1.04 -25.82 -11.13
CA ALA A 191 -0.10 -25.84 -12.27
C ALA A 191 0.21 -24.43 -12.85
N GLY A 192 0.40 -23.44 -11.99
CA GLY A 192 0.66 -22.04 -12.36
C GLY A 192 -0.56 -21.12 -12.34
N ASP A 193 -1.77 -21.65 -12.24
CA ASP A 193 -3.03 -20.87 -12.20
C ASP A 193 -3.58 -20.66 -10.77
N PHE A 194 -2.73 -20.76 -9.74
CA PHE A 194 -3.17 -20.64 -8.34
C PHE A 194 -3.90 -19.32 -8.07
N GLY A 195 -3.45 -18.23 -8.68
CA GLY A 195 -4.11 -16.91 -8.55
C GLY A 195 -5.53 -16.85 -9.10
N LYS A 196 -5.94 -17.78 -9.97
CA LYS A 196 -7.31 -17.86 -10.49
C LYS A 196 -8.20 -18.80 -9.68
N LYS A 197 -7.60 -19.70 -8.89
CA LYS A 197 -8.28 -20.69 -8.04
C LYS A 197 -7.64 -20.73 -6.66
N PRO A 198 -7.65 -19.58 -5.94
CA PRO A 198 -6.98 -19.48 -4.65
C PRO A 198 -7.64 -20.41 -3.61
N VAL A 199 -6.81 -21.07 -2.83
CA VAL A 199 -7.21 -21.84 -1.64
C VAL A 199 -6.54 -21.18 -0.44
N GLY A 200 -7.31 -20.56 0.42
CA GLY A 200 -6.83 -19.85 1.60
C GLY A 200 -7.67 -20.13 2.83
N SER A 201 -7.32 -19.54 3.95
CA SER A 201 -8.00 -19.66 5.24
C SER A 201 -8.61 -18.35 5.72
N GLY A 202 -8.81 -17.37 4.82
CA GLY A 202 -9.35 -16.06 5.13
C GLY A 202 -10.85 -16.00 5.32
N THR A 203 -11.38 -14.81 5.45
CA THR A 203 -12.79 -14.50 5.70
C THR A 203 -13.70 -14.76 4.51
N LEU A 204 -13.14 -14.66 3.29
CA LEU A 204 -13.85 -14.85 2.02
C LEU A 204 -13.26 -16.02 1.23
N ILE A 205 -14.10 -16.60 0.35
CA ILE A 205 -13.76 -17.64 -0.61
C ILE A 205 -14.14 -17.16 -2.00
N LEU A 206 -13.21 -17.26 -2.98
CA LEU A 206 -13.53 -16.99 -4.38
C LEU A 206 -14.46 -18.07 -4.93
N LYS A 207 -15.58 -17.67 -5.50
CA LYS A 207 -16.58 -18.58 -6.12
C LYS A 207 -16.49 -18.57 -7.64
N ASP A 208 -16.31 -17.40 -8.23
CA ASP A 208 -16.22 -17.23 -9.67
C ASP A 208 -15.36 -16.01 -10.03
N TRP A 209 -14.64 -16.14 -11.13
CA TRP A 209 -13.91 -15.04 -11.75
C TRP A 209 -14.10 -15.09 -13.27
N THR A 210 -14.95 -14.20 -13.77
CA THR A 210 -15.10 -13.94 -15.19
C THR A 210 -14.17 -12.78 -15.56
N ILE A 211 -13.03 -13.10 -16.17
CA ILE A 211 -11.96 -12.14 -16.54
C ILE A 211 -12.54 -10.98 -17.36
N GLY A 212 -12.16 -9.76 -17.01
CA GLY A 212 -12.62 -8.52 -17.64
C GLY A 212 -14.06 -8.13 -17.31
N GLN A 213 -14.72 -8.83 -16.38
CA GLN A 213 -16.12 -8.56 -16.02
C GLN A 213 -16.32 -8.49 -14.51
N LYS A 214 -16.13 -9.59 -13.79
CA LYS A 214 -16.42 -9.65 -12.35
C LYS A 214 -15.71 -10.78 -11.63
N LEU A 215 -15.55 -10.58 -10.31
CA LEU A 215 -15.21 -11.59 -9.33
C LEU A 215 -16.35 -11.70 -8.31
N SER A 216 -16.64 -12.91 -7.86
CA SER A 216 -17.65 -13.18 -6.83
C SER A 216 -17.02 -13.91 -5.67
N PHE A 217 -17.19 -13.37 -4.48
CA PHE A 217 -16.68 -13.94 -3.22
C PHE A 217 -17.85 -14.23 -2.29
N GLU A 218 -17.75 -15.31 -1.52
CA GLU A 218 -18.69 -15.64 -0.46
C GLU A 218 -17.99 -15.69 0.89
N ARG A 219 -18.73 -15.46 1.95
CA ARG A 219 -18.28 -15.68 3.33
C ARG A 219 -17.72 -17.09 3.50
N ASN A 220 -16.58 -17.19 4.15
CA ASN A 220 -16.04 -18.47 4.60
C ASN A 220 -16.78 -18.95 5.86
N PRO A 221 -17.61 -20.00 5.80
CA PRO A 221 -18.36 -20.48 6.96
C PRO A 221 -17.46 -21.09 8.04
N ASP A 222 -16.26 -21.54 7.66
CA ASP A 222 -15.27 -22.17 8.54
C ASP A 222 -14.20 -21.18 9.05
N TYR A 223 -14.41 -19.87 8.86
CA TYR A 223 -13.44 -18.89 9.37
C TYR A 223 -13.34 -18.96 10.89
N TYR A 224 -12.11 -18.97 11.39
CA TYR A 224 -11.81 -19.28 12.80
C TYR A 224 -12.22 -18.17 13.79
N ILE A 225 -12.42 -16.92 13.34
CA ILE A 225 -12.95 -15.84 14.18
C ILE A 225 -14.47 -15.74 13.93
N LYS A 226 -15.25 -16.02 14.96
CA LYS A 226 -16.73 -16.01 14.85
C LYS A 226 -17.27 -14.60 14.66
N GLY A 227 -18.29 -14.48 13.79
CA GLY A 227 -18.98 -13.22 13.52
C GLY A 227 -18.28 -12.33 12.50
N VAL A 228 -17.19 -12.78 11.88
CA VAL A 228 -16.45 -12.09 10.82
C VAL A 228 -16.37 -13.01 9.60
N PRO A 229 -16.52 -12.49 8.37
CA PRO A 229 -16.93 -11.15 8.01
C PRO A 229 -18.41 -10.91 8.30
N TYR A 230 -18.85 -9.63 8.33
CA TYR A 230 -20.27 -9.32 8.57
C TYR A 230 -21.15 -9.48 7.33
N ILE A 231 -20.58 -9.38 6.13
CA ILE A 231 -21.25 -9.52 4.83
C ILE A 231 -21.32 -11.00 4.41
N ASP A 232 -22.32 -11.36 3.58
CA ASP A 232 -22.46 -12.70 3.04
C ASP A 232 -21.68 -12.89 1.74
N SER A 233 -21.67 -11.86 0.89
CA SER A 233 -20.94 -11.91 -0.38
C SER A 233 -20.38 -10.55 -0.81
N VAL A 234 -19.36 -10.59 -1.65
CA VAL A 234 -18.79 -9.44 -2.36
C VAL A 234 -18.77 -9.76 -3.85
N THR A 235 -19.41 -8.91 -4.64
CA THR A 235 -19.23 -8.90 -6.10
C THR A 235 -18.33 -7.72 -6.46
N VAL A 236 -17.20 -7.98 -7.09
CA VAL A 236 -16.31 -6.96 -7.64
C VAL A 236 -16.51 -6.90 -9.14
N GLU A 237 -17.07 -5.81 -9.64
CA GLU A 237 -17.24 -5.56 -11.08
C GLU A 237 -16.05 -4.73 -11.59
N VAL A 238 -15.43 -5.18 -12.68
CA VAL A 238 -14.29 -4.49 -13.32
C VAL A 238 -14.71 -3.88 -14.65
N GLY A 239 -13.85 -3.04 -15.23
CA GLY A 239 -14.15 -2.32 -16.48
C GLY A 239 -15.10 -1.12 -16.29
N GLN A 240 -15.31 -0.64 -15.06
CA GLN A 240 -16.22 0.44 -14.75
C GLN A 240 -15.49 1.78 -14.70
N GLU A 241 -15.76 2.69 -15.66
CA GLU A 241 -15.21 4.04 -15.60
C GLU A 241 -15.66 4.76 -14.30
N PRO A 242 -14.75 5.48 -13.59
CA PRO A 242 -15.05 6.05 -12.27
C PRO A 242 -16.28 6.96 -12.23
N LEU A 243 -16.57 7.71 -13.31
CA LEU A 243 -17.78 8.53 -13.37
C LEU A 243 -19.05 7.67 -13.49
N VAL A 244 -19.00 6.57 -14.23
CA VAL A 244 -20.12 5.61 -14.34
C VAL A 244 -20.35 4.93 -13.01
N ALA A 245 -19.28 4.49 -12.35
CA ALA A 245 -19.33 3.91 -11.00
C ALA A 245 -19.99 4.86 -9.99
N LEU A 246 -19.63 6.14 -10.01
CA LEU A 246 -20.24 7.17 -9.15
C LEU A 246 -21.74 7.35 -9.43
N LEU A 247 -22.16 7.40 -10.70
CA LEU A 247 -23.58 7.51 -11.06
C LEU A 247 -24.39 6.29 -10.64
N ARG A 248 -23.84 5.08 -10.77
CA ARG A 248 -24.45 3.83 -10.29
C ARG A 248 -24.56 3.80 -8.76
N LEU A 249 -23.54 4.30 -8.07
CA LEU A 249 -23.56 4.43 -6.62
C LEU A 249 -24.68 5.37 -6.16
N GLN A 250 -24.85 6.53 -6.81
CA GLN A 250 -25.93 7.48 -6.52
C GLN A 250 -27.34 6.89 -6.75
N LYS A 251 -27.47 5.95 -7.69
CA LYS A 251 -28.73 5.22 -7.94
C LYS A 251 -28.92 4.01 -7.01
N GLY A 252 -27.95 3.67 -6.17
CA GLY A 252 -27.99 2.50 -5.30
C GLY A 252 -27.78 1.16 -6.04
N GLU A 253 -27.21 1.18 -7.25
CA GLU A 253 -26.93 -0.03 -8.03
C GLU A 253 -25.61 -0.71 -7.59
N VAL A 254 -24.72 0.04 -6.95
CA VAL A 254 -23.46 -0.43 -6.37
C VAL A 254 -23.27 0.15 -4.98
N ASP A 255 -22.44 -0.51 -4.17
CA ASP A 255 -22.22 -0.13 -2.78
C ASP A 255 -20.96 0.67 -2.54
N ILE A 256 -19.91 0.39 -3.30
CA ILE A 256 -18.62 1.09 -3.17
C ILE A 256 -18.06 1.33 -4.57
N ALA A 257 -17.73 2.60 -4.87
CA ALA A 257 -16.93 2.96 -6.02
C ALA A 257 -15.45 2.89 -5.61
N GLY A 258 -14.78 1.78 -5.96
CA GLY A 258 -13.43 1.45 -5.50
C GLY A 258 -12.36 2.45 -5.94
N ASP A 259 -12.48 3.00 -7.16
CA ASP A 259 -11.60 4.07 -7.66
C ASP A 259 -11.92 5.45 -7.06
N GLY A 260 -12.89 5.52 -6.16
CA GLY A 260 -13.31 6.74 -5.48
C GLY A 260 -14.11 7.69 -6.36
N ILE A 261 -13.99 8.98 -6.10
CA ILE A 261 -14.71 10.03 -6.81
C ILE A 261 -13.76 10.74 -7.78
N PRO A 262 -14.12 10.89 -9.07
CA PRO A 262 -13.31 11.68 -10.00
C PRO A 262 -13.03 13.09 -9.45
N PRO A 263 -11.80 13.63 -9.55
CA PRO A 263 -11.45 14.94 -9.01
C PRO A 263 -12.37 16.06 -9.48
N ALA A 264 -12.84 15.99 -10.73
CA ALA A 264 -13.77 16.97 -11.30
C ALA A 264 -15.13 17.01 -10.59
N LYS A 265 -15.54 15.90 -9.95
CA LYS A 265 -16.80 15.78 -9.21
C LYS A 265 -16.64 15.89 -7.70
N PHE A 266 -15.42 15.83 -7.19
CA PHE A 266 -15.17 15.73 -5.75
C PHE A 266 -15.80 16.88 -4.95
N LEU A 267 -15.53 18.14 -5.33
CA LEU A 267 -16.06 19.29 -4.60
C LEU A 267 -17.59 19.44 -4.73
N GLU A 268 -18.15 19.10 -5.89
CA GLU A 268 -19.60 19.09 -6.12
C GLU A 268 -20.28 18.10 -5.16
N ILE A 269 -19.80 16.87 -5.11
CA ILE A 269 -20.33 15.81 -4.24
C ILE A 269 -20.09 16.15 -2.77
N LYS A 270 -18.87 16.52 -2.40
CA LYS A 270 -18.50 16.84 -1.01
C LYS A 270 -19.35 17.95 -0.40
N ASN A 271 -19.74 18.93 -1.21
CA ASN A 271 -20.50 20.09 -0.74
C ASN A 271 -22.03 19.91 -0.83
N SER A 272 -22.52 18.80 -1.39
CA SER A 272 -23.94 18.48 -1.37
C SER A 272 -24.31 17.70 -0.09
N PRO A 273 -25.52 17.92 0.50
CA PRO A 273 -25.92 17.22 1.73
C PRO A 273 -25.96 15.69 1.58
N GLU A 274 -26.44 15.19 0.46
CA GLU A 274 -26.51 13.75 0.14
C GLU A 274 -25.11 13.20 -0.16
N GLY A 275 -24.32 13.94 -0.93
CA GLY A 275 -22.96 13.53 -1.32
C GLY A 275 -22.00 13.48 -0.15
N ALA A 276 -22.09 14.41 0.79
CA ALA A 276 -21.24 14.42 1.99
C ALA A 276 -21.38 13.14 2.82
N GLN A 277 -22.56 12.49 2.80
CA GLN A 277 -22.80 11.23 3.50
C GLN A 277 -22.24 10.01 2.76
N MET A 278 -21.94 10.16 1.47
CA MET A 278 -21.38 9.10 0.62
C MET A 278 -19.85 9.07 0.65
N ILE A 279 -19.21 10.16 1.10
CA ILE A 279 -17.76 10.33 1.06
C ILE A 279 -17.15 9.90 2.38
N VAL A 280 -16.11 9.05 2.28
CA VAL A 280 -15.11 8.87 3.33
C VAL A 280 -13.82 9.49 2.82
N ASP A 281 -13.27 10.46 3.58
CA ASP A 281 -12.10 11.26 3.21
C ASP A 281 -11.09 11.24 4.35
N GLY A 282 -9.89 10.74 4.12
CA GLY A 282 -8.84 10.63 5.12
C GLY A 282 -7.44 10.76 4.56
N GLU A 283 -6.49 11.02 5.44
CA GLU A 283 -5.07 10.99 5.11
C GLU A 283 -4.61 9.54 4.92
N GLN A 284 -3.62 9.34 4.09
CA GLN A 284 -3.01 8.04 3.86
C GLN A 284 -1.48 8.15 3.82
N LEU A 285 -0.81 7.01 4.03
CA LEU A 285 0.64 6.90 3.90
C LEU A 285 1.01 6.74 2.42
N HIS A 286 0.89 7.84 1.67
CA HIS A 286 0.94 7.84 0.20
C HIS A 286 1.79 8.98 -0.32
N THR A 287 2.64 8.70 -1.31
CA THR A 287 3.36 9.71 -2.08
C THR A 287 3.28 9.38 -3.57
N GLY A 288 2.77 10.33 -4.37
CA GLY A 288 2.81 10.30 -5.82
C GLY A 288 4.06 11.05 -6.32
N TYR A 289 4.78 10.43 -7.23
CA TYR A 289 6.10 10.91 -7.68
C TYR A 289 6.35 10.62 -9.16
N VAL A 290 7.32 11.32 -9.73
CA VAL A 290 7.93 10.93 -11.01
C VAL A 290 9.22 10.21 -10.73
N THR A 291 9.40 8.99 -11.26
CA THR A 291 10.68 8.29 -11.24
C THR A 291 11.59 8.82 -12.34
N LEU A 292 12.88 8.90 -12.06
CA LEU A 292 13.92 9.23 -13.02
C LEU A 292 14.89 8.05 -13.05
N ASN A 293 14.88 7.28 -14.15
CA ASN A 293 15.67 6.07 -14.26
C ASN A 293 17.17 6.40 -14.31
N THR A 294 17.87 6.14 -13.19
CA THR A 294 19.27 6.51 -13.01
C THR A 294 20.24 5.73 -13.91
N GLN A 295 19.78 4.70 -14.60
CA GLN A 295 20.57 3.92 -15.54
C GLN A 295 20.38 4.36 -17.00
N VAL A 296 19.42 5.27 -17.27
CA VAL A 296 19.08 5.74 -18.62
C VAL A 296 19.53 7.18 -18.80
N LYS A 297 20.30 7.45 -19.89
CA LYS A 297 20.65 8.84 -20.23
C LYS A 297 19.43 9.65 -20.64
N PRO A 298 19.40 10.95 -20.23
CA PRO A 298 20.41 11.67 -19.47
C PRO A 298 20.20 11.64 -17.94
N PHE A 299 19.29 10.80 -17.43
CA PHE A 299 18.95 10.74 -16.01
C PHE A 299 20.03 10.02 -15.15
N ASP A 300 21.10 9.50 -15.76
CA ASP A 300 22.31 9.06 -15.07
C ASP A 300 23.08 10.24 -14.42
N ASP A 301 22.90 11.48 -14.93
CA ASP A 301 23.47 12.70 -14.34
C ASP A 301 22.54 13.27 -13.25
N VAL A 302 23.08 13.44 -12.04
CA VAL A 302 22.36 14.01 -10.89
C VAL A 302 21.86 15.44 -11.13
N LYS A 303 22.61 16.26 -11.88
CA LYS A 303 22.21 17.63 -12.20
C LYS A 303 20.95 17.67 -13.08
N VAL A 304 20.82 16.73 -14.02
CA VAL A 304 19.61 16.58 -14.82
C VAL A 304 18.42 16.21 -13.93
N ARG A 305 18.60 15.26 -12.99
CA ARG A 305 17.54 14.86 -12.06
C ARG A 305 17.12 16.01 -11.13
N GLN A 306 18.09 16.78 -10.64
CA GLN A 306 17.82 17.98 -9.84
C GLN A 306 17.10 19.07 -10.64
N ALA A 307 17.49 19.27 -11.91
CA ALA A 307 16.81 20.20 -12.81
C ALA A 307 15.35 19.83 -13.04
N VAL A 308 15.06 18.53 -13.27
CA VAL A 308 13.68 18.02 -13.40
C VAL A 308 12.86 18.28 -12.14
N ASN A 309 13.46 18.08 -10.95
CA ASN A 309 12.80 18.41 -9.68
C ASN A 309 12.40 19.90 -9.58
N MET A 310 13.25 20.82 -10.08
CA MET A 310 12.99 22.25 -10.06
C MET A 310 12.06 22.69 -11.20
N ALA A 311 11.96 21.94 -12.29
CA ALA A 311 11.12 22.25 -13.44
C ALA A 311 9.63 21.98 -13.19
N ILE A 312 9.26 21.03 -12.32
CA ILE A 312 7.88 20.58 -12.12
C ILE A 312 7.16 21.44 -11.08
N ASN A 313 6.05 22.08 -11.51
CA ASN A 313 5.20 22.92 -10.66
C ASN A 313 4.16 22.08 -9.90
N LYS A 314 4.52 21.63 -8.71
CA LYS A 314 3.70 20.77 -7.84
C LYS A 314 2.38 21.44 -7.42
N GLU A 315 2.40 22.74 -7.16
CA GLU A 315 1.20 23.53 -6.82
C GLU A 315 0.18 23.54 -7.97
N ARG A 316 0.64 23.61 -9.22
CA ARG A 316 -0.22 23.52 -10.40
C ARG A 316 -0.86 22.14 -10.52
N ILE A 317 -0.11 21.10 -10.25
CA ILE A 317 -0.58 19.71 -10.30
C ILE A 317 -1.63 19.45 -9.23
N THR A 318 -1.42 19.90 -7.99
CA THR A 318 -2.39 19.71 -6.90
C THR A 318 -3.75 20.37 -7.18
N ARG A 319 -3.77 21.48 -7.96
CA ARG A 319 -5.04 22.08 -8.40
C ARG A 319 -5.88 21.18 -9.30
N ILE A 320 -5.26 20.28 -10.09
CA ILE A 320 -5.98 19.30 -10.90
C ILE A 320 -6.78 18.32 -10.03
N LEU A 321 -6.29 18.07 -8.80
CA LEU A 321 -6.88 17.16 -7.83
C LEU A 321 -7.95 17.80 -6.93
N ASN A 322 -8.27 19.10 -7.13
CA ASN A 322 -9.37 19.78 -6.45
C ASN A 322 -9.39 19.60 -4.92
N GLY A 323 -8.24 19.76 -4.25
CA GLY A 323 -8.12 19.64 -2.79
C GLY A 323 -7.97 18.21 -2.26
N ARG A 324 -7.82 17.23 -3.14
CA ARG A 324 -7.53 15.82 -2.75
C ARG A 324 -6.05 15.54 -2.49
N ALA A 325 -5.16 16.53 -2.69
CA ALA A 325 -3.73 16.34 -2.47
C ALA A 325 -3.05 17.64 -2.01
N THR A 326 -1.91 17.45 -1.35
CA THR A 326 -0.95 18.52 -1.02
C THR A 326 0.37 18.28 -1.75
N PRO A 327 1.19 19.32 -2.04
CA PRO A 327 2.51 19.13 -2.62
C PRO A 327 3.41 18.28 -1.73
N ALA A 328 4.14 17.33 -2.33
CA ALA A 328 5.15 16.51 -1.65
C ALA A 328 6.56 17.05 -1.90
N ASN A 329 7.40 17.09 -0.87
CA ASN A 329 8.78 17.57 -0.95
C ASN A 329 9.83 16.47 -0.73
N GLN A 330 9.43 15.33 -0.19
CA GLN A 330 10.28 14.17 0.09
C GLN A 330 9.52 12.87 -0.18
N PRO A 331 10.21 11.73 -0.26
CA PRO A 331 9.55 10.45 -0.51
C PRO A 331 8.56 10.04 0.58
N LEU A 332 8.88 10.30 1.86
CA LEU A 332 7.97 9.98 2.97
C LEU A 332 6.74 10.88 2.98
N PRO A 333 5.53 10.35 3.21
CA PRO A 333 4.34 11.17 3.45
C PRO A 333 4.31 11.74 4.87
N PRO A 334 3.55 12.83 5.13
CA PRO A 334 3.59 13.58 6.39
C PRO A 334 3.28 12.77 7.66
N LEU A 335 2.48 11.71 7.56
CA LEU A 335 2.14 10.83 8.70
C LEU A 335 3.17 9.72 8.96
N MET A 336 4.14 9.53 8.06
CA MET A 336 5.13 8.47 8.21
C MET A 336 6.15 8.85 9.31
N PRO A 337 6.48 7.93 10.23
CA PRO A 337 7.62 8.13 11.14
C PRO A 337 8.90 8.49 10.36
N GLY A 338 9.68 9.43 10.87
CA GLY A 338 10.90 9.89 10.18
C GLY A 338 10.66 10.97 9.10
N TYR A 339 9.40 11.39 8.86
CA TYR A 339 9.14 12.53 7.99
C TYR A 339 9.79 13.81 8.55
N ASP A 340 10.68 14.42 7.75
CA ASP A 340 11.35 15.67 8.15
C ASP A 340 10.49 16.89 7.76
N LYS A 341 9.84 17.51 8.76
CA LYS A 341 9.01 18.70 8.55
C LYS A 341 9.82 19.95 8.15
N ALA A 342 11.11 19.96 8.41
CA ALA A 342 12.00 21.08 8.08
C ALA A 342 12.56 20.98 6.65
N PHE A 343 12.49 19.81 6.03
CA PHE A 343 12.98 19.60 4.68
C PHE A 343 12.03 20.20 3.64
N THR A 344 12.49 21.22 2.93
CA THR A 344 11.70 21.95 1.93
C THR A 344 11.79 21.35 0.51
N GLY A 345 12.75 20.46 0.27
CA GLY A 345 12.99 19.85 -1.05
C GLY A 345 13.41 20.87 -2.11
N TYR A 346 13.11 20.53 -3.37
CA TYR A 346 13.36 21.40 -4.51
C TYR A 346 12.16 22.31 -4.77
N GLY A 347 12.38 23.64 -4.71
CA GLY A 347 11.38 24.61 -5.13
C GLY A 347 11.25 24.68 -6.66
N TYR A 348 10.09 25.13 -7.15
CA TYR A 348 9.87 25.41 -8.58
C TYR A 348 10.71 26.62 -9.02
N ASP A 349 11.68 26.38 -9.92
CA ASP A 349 12.62 27.40 -10.41
C ASP A 349 13.11 27.03 -11.82
N VAL A 350 12.46 27.60 -12.82
CA VAL A 350 12.75 27.34 -14.25
C VAL A 350 14.15 27.80 -14.65
N ASP A 351 14.61 28.93 -14.13
CA ASP A 351 15.91 29.49 -14.52
C ASP A 351 17.05 28.65 -13.94
N LYS A 352 16.93 28.22 -12.70
CA LYS A 352 17.89 27.34 -12.06
C LYS A 352 17.89 25.94 -12.70
N ALA A 353 16.72 25.42 -13.09
CA ALA A 353 16.63 24.16 -13.82
C ALA A 353 17.37 24.24 -15.17
N LYS A 354 17.20 25.32 -15.94
CA LYS A 354 17.94 25.55 -17.20
C LYS A 354 19.44 25.65 -16.97
N ALA A 355 19.86 26.34 -15.90
CA ALA A 355 21.28 26.45 -15.57
C ALA A 355 21.90 25.07 -15.28
N LEU A 356 21.22 24.22 -14.49
CA LEU A 356 21.69 22.87 -14.20
C LEU A 356 21.73 21.99 -15.46
N LEU A 357 20.74 22.09 -16.36
CA LEU A 357 20.76 21.39 -17.65
C LEU A 357 21.94 21.83 -18.52
N ALA A 358 22.23 23.13 -18.57
CA ALA A 358 23.37 23.63 -19.30
C ALA A 358 24.72 23.13 -18.72
N GLU A 359 24.84 23.11 -17.39
CA GLU A 359 26.02 22.55 -16.70
C GLU A 359 26.21 21.05 -16.96
N ALA A 360 25.09 20.31 -17.15
CA ALA A 360 25.10 18.90 -17.51
C ALA A 360 25.31 18.64 -19.01
N GLY A 361 25.47 19.70 -19.83
CA GLY A 361 25.68 19.58 -21.28
C GLY A 361 24.40 19.53 -22.13
N TYR A 362 23.26 19.86 -21.55
CA TYR A 362 21.93 19.83 -22.19
C TYR A 362 21.29 21.24 -22.28
N ALA A 363 22.09 22.24 -22.63
CA ALA A 363 21.59 23.64 -22.76
C ALA A 363 20.44 23.77 -23.78
N ASP A 364 20.44 22.95 -24.84
CA ASP A 364 19.39 22.91 -25.86
C ASP A 364 18.22 21.96 -25.51
N GLY A 365 18.27 21.35 -24.33
CA GLY A 365 17.31 20.35 -23.90
C GLY A 365 17.56 18.96 -24.50
N PHE A 366 16.57 18.08 -24.38
CA PHE A 366 16.60 16.71 -24.91
C PHE A 366 15.20 16.15 -25.08
N GLU A 367 15.09 15.01 -25.78
CA GLU A 367 13.84 14.26 -25.95
C GLU A 367 13.81 13.06 -25.00
N THR A 368 12.64 12.76 -24.44
CA THR A 368 12.43 11.64 -23.51
C THR A 368 10.98 11.13 -23.55
N VAL A 369 10.67 10.10 -22.75
CA VAL A 369 9.33 9.53 -22.62
C VAL A 369 8.88 9.58 -21.17
N LEU A 370 7.63 10.00 -20.93
CA LEU A 370 6.96 9.96 -19.65
C LEU A 370 5.80 8.96 -19.70
N PHE A 371 5.96 7.83 -19.04
CA PHE A 371 4.90 6.85 -18.88
C PHE A 371 3.89 7.29 -17.82
N SER A 372 2.62 6.95 -18.03
CA SER A 372 1.52 7.22 -17.10
C SER A 372 0.44 6.17 -17.25
N THR A 373 -0.40 5.96 -16.24
CA THR A 373 -1.64 5.21 -16.43
C THR A 373 -2.64 6.03 -17.25
N ASN A 374 -3.57 5.32 -17.90
CA ASN A 374 -4.61 5.94 -18.75
C ASN A 374 -5.91 6.26 -18.01
N THR A 375 -5.95 6.09 -16.68
CA THR A 375 -7.11 6.39 -15.84
C THR A 375 -7.09 7.85 -15.40
N ASP A 376 -8.21 8.59 -15.56
CA ASP A 376 -8.32 9.98 -15.09
C ASP A 376 -8.10 10.07 -13.57
N PRO A 377 -7.32 11.03 -13.06
CA PRO A 377 -6.76 12.23 -13.72
C PRO A 377 -5.33 12.06 -14.26
N GLN A 378 -4.76 10.86 -14.28
CA GLN A 378 -3.33 10.66 -14.48
C GLN A 378 -2.81 11.19 -15.84
N PRO A 379 -3.49 11.00 -16.98
CA PRO A 379 -3.04 11.57 -18.24
C PRO A 379 -2.99 13.11 -18.23
N ARG A 380 -3.93 13.75 -17.54
CA ARG A 380 -3.94 15.23 -17.41
C ARG A 380 -2.78 15.73 -16.54
N ILE A 381 -2.42 15.00 -15.50
CA ILE A 381 -1.26 15.30 -14.65
C ILE A 381 0.03 15.11 -15.46
N ALA A 382 0.15 14.00 -16.20
CA ALA A 382 1.30 13.76 -17.06
C ALA A 382 1.47 14.84 -18.13
N GLN A 383 0.38 15.35 -18.72
CA GLN A 383 0.40 16.48 -19.65
C GLN A 383 0.84 17.78 -18.96
N ALA A 384 0.43 18.02 -17.70
CA ALA A 384 0.91 19.16 -16.93
C ALA A 384 2.41 19.08 -16.66
N ILE A 385 2.92 17.89 -16.30
CA ILE A 385 4.35 17.62 -16.13
C ILE A 385 5.09 17.84 -17.46
N GLN A 386 4.57 17.32 -18.57
CA GLN A 386 5.11 17.53 -19.92
C GLN A 386 5.28 19.02 -20.26
N GLN A 387 4.27 19.84 -19.95
CA GLN A 387 4.33 21.28 -20.19
C GLN A 387 5.39 21.98 -19.32
N ASP A 388 5.54 21.57 -18.06
CA ASP A 388 6.58 22.08 -17.17
C ASP A 388 7.97 21.74 -17.68
N LEU A 389 8.19 20.49 -18.13
CA LEU A 389 9.44 20.03 -18.71
C LEU A 389 9.77 20.77 -20.02
N ALA A 390 8.77 21.04 -20.86
CA ALA A 390 8.95 21.80 -22.09
C ALA A 390 9.44 23.24 -21.84
N ALA A 391 9.06 23.87 -20.71
CA ALA A 391 9.53 25.21 -20.33
C ALA A 391 11.04 25.28 -20.08
N VAL A 392 11.69 24.15 -19.80
CA VAL A 392 13.15 24.03 -19.62
C VAL A 392 13.86 23.32 -20.79
N GLY A 393 13.16 23.09 -21.92
CA GLY A 393 13.71 22.49 -23.14
C GLY A 393 13.60 20.95 -23.19
N ILE A 394 13.03 20.29 -22.17
CA ILE A 394 12.86 18.82 -22.17
C ILE A 394 11.55 18.49 -22.90
N LYS A 395 11.66 17.75 -24.03
CA LYS A 395 10.53 17.31 -24.84
C LYS A 395 10.12 15.89 -24.44
N ALA A 396 9.17 15.76 -23.54
CA ALA A 396 8.67 14.46 -23.08
C ALA A 396 7.48 14.00 -23.95
N GLU A 397 7.54 12.81 -24.53
CA GLU A 397 6.37 12.12 -25.09
C GLU A 397 5.57 11.48 -23.96
N VAL A 398 4.30 11.81 -23.81
CA VAL A 398 3.44 11.14 -22.81
C VAL A 398 2.87 9.85 -23.39
N ARG A 399 3.17 8.72 -22.73
CA ARG A 399 2.61 7.39 -23.02
C ARG A 399 1.65 6.96 -21.92
N ALA A 400 0.36 7.16 -22.15
CA ALA A 400 -0.70 6.73 -21.25
C ALA A 400 -1.12 5.29 -21.59
N LEU A 401 -0.87 4.34 -20.68
CA LEU A 401 -1.08 2.90 -20.85
C LEU A 401 -1.97 2.33 -19.75
N ALA A 402 -2.49 1.11 -19.97
CA ALA A 402 -3.11 0.34 -18.89
C ALA A 402 -2.10 0.10 -17.75
N GLN A 403 -2.58 0.03 -16.52
CA GLN A 403 -1.75 -0.08 -15.31
C GLN A 403 -0.71 -1.20 -15.39
N GLY A 404 -1.12 -2.41 -15.79
CA GLY A 404 -0.20 -3.55 -15.90
C GLY A 404 0.97 -3.31 -16.87
N ASN A 405 0.75 -2.56 -17.95
CA ASN A 405 1.81 -2.23 -18.93
C ASN A 405 2.79 -1.20 -18.35
N VAL A 406 2.33 -0.26 -17.54
CA VAL A 406 3.22 0.70 -16.86
C VAL A 406 4.07 -0.01 -15.81
N ILE A 407 3.47 -0.93 -15.04
CA ILE A 407 4.18 -1.76 -14.07
C ILE A 407 5.27 -2.58 -14.78
N ALA A 408 4.92 -3.24 -15.90
CA ALA A 408 5.89 -4.01 -16.68
C ALA A 408 7.05 -3.14 -17.18
N ALA A 409 6.75 -1.96 -17.74
CA ALA A 409 7.77 -1.03 -18.22
C ALA A 409 8.70 -0.53 -17.10
N GLY A 410 8.14 -0.20 -15.93
CA GLY A 410 8.93 0.23 -14.77
C GLY A 410 9.83 -0.86 -14.21
N GLY A 411 9.32 -2.09 -14.17
CA GLY A 411 10.06 -3.27 -13.71
C GLY A 411 11.02 -3.86 -14.73
N THR A 412 11.13 -3.27 -15.94
CA THR A 412 12.05 -3.73 -16.98
C THR A 412 13.25 -2.77 -17.10
N GLU A 413 14.46 -3.32 -16.96
CA GLU A 413 15.68 -2.53 -17.00
C GLU A 413 15.76 -1.69 -18.29
N GLY A 414 16.01 -0.38 -18.14
CA GLY A 414 16.24 0.54 -19.25
C GLY A 414 15.00 0.89 -20.10
N GLU A 415 13.82 0.32 -19.86
CA GLU A 415 12.65 0.53 -20.73
C GLU A 415 11.99 1.90 -20.49
N ALA A 416 11.78 2.30 -19.23
CA ALA A 416 11.09 3.54 -18.90
C ALA A 416 12.05 4.59 -18.35
N PRO A 417 12.35 5.67 -19.10
CA PRO A 417 13.19 6.78 -18.62
C PRO A 417 12.53 7.55 -17.47
N MET A 418 11.22 7.81 -17.58
CA MET A 418 10.43 8.50 -16.58
C MET A 418 9.04 7.85 -16.45
N ILE A 419 8.54 7.75 -15.21
CA ILE A 419 7.18 7.30 -14.93
C ILE A 419 6.52 8.29 -13.97
N TRP A 420 5.36 8.84 -14.34
CA TRP A 420 4.42 9.39 -13.39
C TRP A 420 3.70 8.25 -12.68
N SER A 421 4.00 8.06 -11.40
CA SER A 421 3.47 6.93 -10.62
C SER A 421 2.00 7.07 -10.24
N GLY A 422 1.39 8.23 -10.50
CA GLY A 422 0.01 8.51 -10.11
C GLY A 422 -0.97 7.42 -10.53
N GLY A 423 -1.89 7.10 -9.63
CA GLY A 423 -2.77 5.93 -9.73
C GLY A 423 -2.13 4.62 -9.27
N MET A 424 -0.80 4.56 -9.24
CA MET A 424 0.02 3.44 -8.72
C MET A 424 1.07 3.96 -7.74
N ALA A 425 0.91 5.19 -7.27
CA ALA A 425 1.80 5.82 -6.31
C ALA A 425 1.98 4.93 -5.07
N TRP A 426 3.15 5.05 -4.43
CA TRP A 426 3.41 4.19 -3.28
C TRP A 426 2.50 4.51 -2.11
N ILE A 427 1.76 3.50 -1.69
CA ILE A 427 0.99 3.44 -0.46
C ILE A 427 1.72 2.48 0.46
N ALA A 428 1.96 2.85 1.72
CA ALA A 428 2.66 1.98 2.64
C ALA A 428 1.92 0.65 2.86
N ASP A 429 2.65 -0.46 2.76
CA ASP A 429 2.18 -1.79 3.17
C ASP A 429 2.06 -1.89 4.69
N PHE A 430 2.92 -1.14 5.39
CA PHE A 430 2.94 -0.99 6.84
C PHE A 430 3.54 0.37 7.22
N PRO A 431 3.21 0.92 8.40
CA PRO A 431 3.54 2.29 8.79
C PRO A 431 4.98 2.45 9.28
N ASP A 432 5.94 2.10 8.43
CA ASP A 432 7.38 2.20 8.73
C ASP A 432 8.14 2.78 7.54
N PRO A 433 9.13 3.67 7.75
CA PRO A 433 9.89 4.30 6.68
C PRO A 433 10.67 3.30 5.82
N SER A 434 11.06 2.14 6.34
CA SER A 434 11.71 1.07 5.56
C SER A 434 10.86 0.61 4.39
N ASN A 435 9.53 0.71 4.48
CA ASN A 435 8.61 0.37 3.41
C ASN A 435 8.66 1.35 2.22
N PHE A 436 9.09 2.60 2.46
CA PHE A 436 9.38 3.58 1.40
C PHE A 436 10.81 3.49 0.89
N TYR A 437 11.66 2.68 1.51
CA TYR A 437 13.05 2.49 1.10
C TYR A 437 13.24 1.16 0.37
N GLY A 438 13.06 0.04 1.05
CA GLY A 438 13.43 -1.29 0.57
C GLY A 438 12.90 -1.60 -0.83
N PRO A 439 11.58 -1.61 -1.05
CA PRO A 439 11.01 -2.04 -2.33
C PRO A 439 11.17 -1.02 -3.46
N ILE A 440 11.30 0.30 -3.17
CA ILE A 440 11.13 1.35 -4.19
C ILE A 440 12.31 2.32 -4.33
N LEU A 441 13.29 2.28 -3.44
CA LEU A 441 14.49 3.13 -3.46
C LEU A 441 15.76 2.37 -3.08
N GLY A 442 15.66 1.21 -2.42
CA GLY A 442 16.79 0.35 -2.08
C GLY A 442 17.31 -0.46 -3.28
N CYS A 443 18.58 -0.88 -3.22
CA CYS A 443 19.21 -1.70 -4.28
C CYS A 443 18.45 -3.01 -4.52
N GLY A 444 17.90 -3.63 -3.48
CA GLY A 444 17.12 -4.86 -3.59
C GLY A 444 15.79 -4.73 -4.36
N GLY A 445 15.26 -3.52 -4.51
CA GLY A 445 14.08 -3.23 -5.33
C GLY A 445 14.38 -2.96 -6.80
N ALA A 446 15.64 -2.67 -7.16
CA ALA A 446 16.10 -2.41 -8.52
C ALA A 446 16.41 -3.73 -9.25
N VAL A 447 15.40 -4.54 -9.46
CA VAL A 447 15.49 -5.88 -10.08
C VAL A 447 14.38 -6.05 -11.12
N GLN A 448 14.56 -7.02 -12.02
CA GLN A 448 13.51 -7.35 -13.00
C GLN A 448 12.19 -7.69 -12.31
N GLY A 449 11.13 -7.01 -12.70
CA GLY A 449 9.81 -7.11 -12.07
C GLY A 449 9.69 -6.39 -10.72
N GLY A 450 10.75 -5.71 -10.26
CA GLY A 450 10.78 -4.93 -9.03
C GLY A 450 10.03 -3.59 -9.14
N TRP A 451 9.87 -2.92 -8.00
CA TRP A 451 9.11 -1.66 -7.90
C TRP A 451 10.01 -0.42 -7.79
N ASN A 452 11.35 -0.57 -7.70
CA ASN A 452 12.26 0.56 -7.79
C ASN A 452 12.44 1.01 -9.26
N TRP A 453 11.42 1.63 -9.80
CA TRP A 453 11.36 2.06 -11.21
C TRP A 453 12.33 3.20 -11.56
N SER A 454 12.99 3.79 -10.57
CA SER A 454 14.14 4.66 -10.77
C SER A 454 15.45 3.90 -11.01
N TRP A 455 15.46 2.58 -10.77
CA TRP A 455 16.65 1.72 -10.82
C TRP A 455 17.82 2.29 -10.04
N TYR A 456 17.48 3.10 -9.01
CA TYR A 456 18.44 3.73 -8.12
C TYR A 456 19.01 2.70 -7.15
N CYS A 457 20.34 2.72 -6.97
CA CYS A 457 21.03 1.89 -5.99
C CYS A 457 22.19 2.67 -5.37
N ASN A 458 22.17 2.79 -4.05
CA ASN A 458 23.26 3.38 -3.27
C ASN A 458 23.57 2.47 -2.07
N GLU A 459 24.60 1.64 -2.21
CA GLU A 459 24.99 0.65 -1.20
C GLU A 459 25.33 1.27 0.17
N ALA A 460 25.80 2.52 0.21
CA ALA A 460 26.07 3.19 1.48
C ALA A 460 24.76 3.54 2.21
N LEU A 461 23.71 3.89 1.48
CA LEU A 461 22.38 4.10 2.05
C LEU A 461 21.74 2.79 2.45
N ASP A 462 21.91 1.70 1.68
CA ASP A 462 21.43 0.37 2.05
C ASP A 462 22.00 -0.10 3.40
N LYS A 463 23.30 0.11 3.62
CA LYS A 463 23.92 -0.20 4.92
C LYS A 463 23.30 0.58 6.07
N ARG A 464 23.08 1.89 5.88
CA ARG A 464 22.43 2.73 6.89
C ARG A 464 20.97 2.35 7.12
N ALA A 465 20.25 1.92 6.08
CA ALA A 465 18.89 1.42 6.19
C ALA A 465 18.83 0.13 7.03
N ILE A 466 19.76 -0.81 6.78
CA ILE A 466 19.90 -2.04 7.59
C ILE A 466 20.23 -1.70 9.06
N GLU A 467 21.13 -0.73 9.30
CA GLU A 467 21.45 -0.27 10.65
C GLU A 467 20.22 0.32 11.35
N ALA A 468 19.42 1.16 10.65
CA ALA A 468 18.20 1.72 11.18
C ALA A 468 17.15 0.63 11.47
N ASP A 469 16.98 -0.36 10.60
CA ASP A 469 16.03 -1.47 10.81
C ASP A 469 16.48 -2.39 11.96
N SER A 470 17.78 -2.47 12.22
CA SER A 470 18.30 -3.24 13.35
C SER A 470 18.08 -2.58 14.71
N MET A 471 17.62 -1.31 14.75
CA MET A 471 17.27 -0.60 15.99
C MET A 471 15.88 -1.04 16.50
N SER A 472 15.75 -2.28 16.96
CA SER A 472 14.49 -2.86 17.46
C SER A 472 14.16 -2.52 18.90
N ASP A 473 15.07 -1.87 19.66
CA ASP A 473 14.83 -1.44 21.03
C ASP A 473 13.79 -0.30 21.09
N PRO A 474 12.67 -0.46 21.79
CA PRO A 474 11.67 0.60 21.96
C PRO A 474 12.24 1.93 22.52
N ALA A 475 13.32 1.90 23.29
CA ALA A 475 13.98 3.11 23.80
C ALA A 475 14.70 3.91 22.69
N LYS A 476 14.98 3.29 21.53
CA LYS A 476 15.68 3.90 20.39
C LYS A 476 14.77 4.35 19.26
N VAL A 477 13.45 4.34 19.43
CA VAL A 477 12.49 4.71 18.37
C VAL A 477 12.78 6.10 17.80
N ALA A 478 13.06 7.11 18.63
CA ALA A 478 13.38 8.46 18.17
C ALA A 478 14.70 8.52 17.39
N GLU A 479 15.72 7.79 17.83
CA GLU A 479 17.01 7.67 17.13
C GLU A 479 16.82 7.00 15.76
N ARG A 480 16.06 5.91 15.70
CA ARG A 480 15.71 5.21 14.46
C ARG A 480 14.97 6.13 13.48
N GLN A 481 13.96 6.88 13.96
CA GLN A 481 13.21 7.82 13.13
C GLN A 481 14.11 8.93 12.55
N ALA A 482 15.03 9.47 13.36
CA ALA A 482 16.00 10.47 12.90
C ALA A 482 16.98 9.89 11.85
N ALA A 483 17.43 8.65 12.03
CA ALA A 483 18.28 7.95 11.07
C ALA A 483 17.57 7.79 9.72
N TRP A 484 16.30 7.37 9.72
CA TRP A 484 15.48 7.28 8.52
C TRP A 484 15.26 8.63 7.85
N GLY A 485 14.93 9.68 8.61
CA GLY A 485 14.79 11.04 8.07
C GLY A 485 16.05 11.49 7.33
N LYS A 486 17.24 11.21 7.89
CA LYS A 486 18.52 11.54 7.26
C LYS A 486 18.76 10.72 5.97
N ILE A 487 18.39 9.44 5.93
CA ILE A 487 18.48 8.61 4.72
C ILE A 487 17.66 9.22 3.59
N PHE A 488 16.39 9.60 3.85
CA PHE A 488 15.53 10.19 2.82
C PHE A 488 15.98 11.59 2.38
N THR A 489 16.58 12.38 3.27
CA THR A 489 17.21 13.66 2.88
C THR A 489 18.39 13.43 1.93
N ASP A 490 19.22 12.43 2.18
CA ASP A 490 20.38 12.10 1.33
C ASP A 490 19.92 11.52 -0.03
N ILE A 491 18.84 10.71 -0.07
CA ILE A 491 18.20 10.26 -1.32
C ILE A 491 17.76 11.46 -2.16
N MET A 492 17.18 12.50 -1.53
CA MET A 492 16.77 13.70 -2.27
C MET A 492 17.95 14.50 -2.82
N ALA A 493 19.15 14.39 -2.24
CA ALA A 493 20.34 14.97 -2.85
C ALA A 493 20.73 14.25 -4.16
N ASP A 494 20.55 12.93 -4.24
CA ASP A 494 20.73 12.12 -5.45
C ASP A 494 19.55 12.26 -6.44
N ALA A 495 18.39 12.73 -5.97
CA ALA A 495 17.18 13.06 -6.74
C ALA A 495 16.67 11.97 -7.70
N PRO A 496 16.57 10.68 -7.31
CA PRO A 496 16.04 9.64 -8.20
C PRO A 496 14.55 9.80 -8.44
N TRP A 497 13.85 10.56 -7.60
CA TRP A 497 12.45 10.91 -7.68
C TRP A 497 12.21 12.41 -7.75
N VAL A 498 11.08 12.78 -8.34
CA VAL A 498 10.38 14.04 -8.06
C VAL A 498 9.16 13.71 -7.22
N PRO A 499 9.20 13.83 -5.89
CA PRO A 499 7.98 13.77 -5.07
C PRO A 499 7.04 14.89 -5.50
N VAL A 500 5.81 14.55 -5.88
CA VAL A 500 4.87 15.53 -6.47
C VAL A 500 3.71 15.82 -5.54
N ILE A 501 3.05 14.79 -5.04
CA ILE A 501 1.83 14.92 -4.21
C ILE A 501 1.80 13.92 -3.06
N ASN A 502 1.16 14.33 -1.95
CA ASN A 502 0.60 13.43 -0.97
C ASN A 502 -0.93 13.48 -1.12
N GLU A 503 -1.52 12.42 -1.68
CA GLU A 503 -2.95 12.37 -1.96
C GLU A 503 -3.73 11.88 -0.75
N ARG A 504 -4.92 12.47 -0.54
CA ARG A 504 -5.88 11.99 0.44
C ARG A 504 -6.66 10.82 -0.14
N ARG A 505 -6.94 9.83 0.67
CA ARG A 505 -7.81 8.75 0.25
C ARG A 505 -9.26 9.21 0.32
N VAL A 506 -9.96 9.01 -0.79
CA VAL A 506 -11.38 9.29 -0.90
C VAL A 506 -12.08 8.05 -1.42
N VAL A 507 -12.98 7.50 -0.61
CA VAL A 507 -13.85 6.37 -0.97
C VAL A 507 -15.28 6.86 -1.05
N ALA A 508 -16.02 6.42 -2.06
CA ALA A 508 -17.44 6.66 -2.17
C ALA A 508 -18.22 5.38 -1.82
N LYS A 509 -19.15 5.48 -0.85
CA LYS A 509 -19.97 4.36 -0.38
C LYS A 509 -21.45 4.71 -0.38
N SER A 510 -22.32 3.72 -0.58
CA SER A 510 -23.77 3.88 -0.52
C SER A 510 -24.24 4.10 0.92
N ALA A 511 -25.45 4.67 1.08
CA ALA A 511 -26.04 4.92 2.39
C ALA A 511 -26.32 3.64 3.20
N ARG A 512 -26.48 2.50 2.50
CA ARG A 512 -26.69 1.19 3.15
C ARG A 512 -25.41 0.61 3.78
N MET A 513 -24.22 1.13 3.42
CA MET A 513 -22.98 0.66 3.99
C MET A 513 -22.77 1.22 5.39
N GLY A 514 -22.48 0.32 6.35
CA GLY A 514 -22.23 0.61 7.76
C GLY A 514 -20.76 0.46 8.13
N GLY A 515 -20.44 0.86 9.38
CA GLY A 515 -19.10 0.83 9.95
C GLY A 515 -18.45 2.20 10.04
N PRO A 516 -17.42 2.33 10.89
CA PRO A 516 -16.67 3.58 11.03
C PRO A 516 -15.86 3.88 9.77
N ASP A 517 -15.59 5.16 9.54
CA ASP A 517 -14.93 5.61 8.30
C ASP A 517 -13.52 5.01 8.13
N ASN A 518 -12.79 4.79 9.21
CA ASN A 518 -11.43 4.24 9.16
C ASN A 518 -11.31 2.84 8.54
N ILE A 519 -12.38 2.04 8.49
CA ILE A 519 -12.35 0.74 7.80
C ILE A 519 -12.45 0.87 6.27
N TYR A 520 -12.95 2.00 5.74
CA TYR A 520 -12.97 2.29 4.30
C TYR A 520 -11.69 2.93 3.80
N ILE A 521 -10.92 3.52 4.70
CA ILE A 521 -9.61 4.14 4.45
C ILE A 521 -8.53 3.47 5.28
N ASP A 522 -8.64 2.16 5.46
CA ASP A 522 -7.70 1.35 6.27
C ASP A 522 -6.26 1.58 5.79
N PRO A 523 -5.32 1.93 6.69
CA PRO A 523 -3.94 2.24 6.32
C PRO A 523 -3.17 1.05 5.74
N THR A 524 -3.66 -0.18 5.96
CA THR A 524 -3.02 -1.43 5.55
C THR A 524 -3.77 -2.16 4.43
N ARG A 525 -4.96 -1.67 4.06
CA ARG A 525 -5.81 -2.21 3.00
C ARG A 525 -6.51 -1.06 2.28
N VAL A 526 -6.88 -1.28 1.02
CA VAL A 526 -7.69 -0.30 0.28
C VAL A 526 -9.09 -0.21 0.88
N ILE A 527 -9.76 -1.36 1.05
CA ILE A 527 -11.07 -1.52 1.69
C ILE A 527 -10.96 -2.76 2.58
N ASN A 528 -11.41 -2.66 3.82
CA ASN A 528 -11.40 -3.79 4.73
C ASN A 528 -12.73 -4.56 4.63
N TYR A 529 -12.83 -5.51 3.68
CA TYR A 529 -14.03 -6.33 3.48
C TYR A 529 -14.42 -7.16 4.70
N ASP A 530 -13.47 -7.44 5.60
CA ASP A 530 -13.72 -8.25 6.79
C ASP A 530 -14.53 -7.49 7.84
N ALA A 531 -14.49 -6.16 7.82
CA ALA A 531 -15.03 -5.29 8.86
C ALA A 531 -16.23 -4.43 8.41
N ILE A 532 -16.49 -4.29 7.10
CA ILE A 532 -17.66 -3.56 6.61
C ILE A 532 -18.94 -4.41 6.75
N PHE A 533 -20.08 -3.74 6.86
CA PHE A 533 -21.39 -4.39 6.95
C PHE A 533 -22.50 -3.59 6.26
N VAL A 534 -23.62 -4.26 5.99
CA VAL A 534 -24.86 -3.65 5.49
C VAL A 534 -25.72 -3.26 6.70
N LYS A 535 -26.28 -2.02 6.69
CA LYS A 535 -27.16 -1.51 7.75
C LYS A 535 -28.52 -2.20 7.73
#